data_33c385af2630deaa465e83a35550d3f2
#
_entry.id   33c385af2630deaa465e83a35550d3f2
#
_cell.length_a   1.000
_cell.length_b   1.000
_cell.length_c   1.000
_cell.angle_alpha   90.00
_cell.angle_beta   90.00
_cell.angle_gamma   90.00
#
_symmetry.space_group_name_H-M   'P 1'
#
loop_
_entity.id
_entity.type
_entity.pdbx_description
1 polymer ?
#
loop_
_entity_poly.entity_id
_entity_poly.type
_entity_poly.pdbx_seq_one_letter_code
_entity_poly.pdbx_strand_id
1 'polypeptide(L)'
;MATVHADFSPKGHSGESPWQQIKEGVVAAKADPVVLRVLVMISVFSLCSLVFIYQMPLIAEERLGIDGLAYTLLFAAFAFGAALGAISMGTMFSEVSRSRMSTGSIYVFAAALAVFGVTTSTWLAFPAVFVTGGAYFVLVTALSTTLQMRVSDDVRGRVMGLWMMGWAGLVPVGGLIAGPLIDAIGVAPVL
;
A
#
# COMPACT_ATOMS: atom_id res chain seq x y z
N MET A 1 30.78 -3.57 28.17
CA MET A 1 30.23 -2.90 26.97
C MET A 1 30.91 -3.54 25.78
N ALA A 2 30.19 -4.38 25.00
CA ALA A 2 30.71 -4.98 23.79
C ALA A 2 30.45 -3.99 22.65
N THR A 3 31.50 -3.40 22.08
CA THR A 3 31.47 -2.59 20.89
C THR A 3 31.21 -3.53 19.71
N VAL A 4 29.97 -3.49 19.17
CA VAL A 4 29.65 -4.15 17.91
C VAL A 4 30.31 -3.33 16.79
N HIS A 5 31.43 -3.82 16.27
CA HIS A 5 32.00 -3.33 15.03
C HIS A 5 31.12 -3.84 13.88
N ALA A 6 30.09 -3.07 13.51
CA ALA A 6 29.36 -3.30 12.29
C ALA A 6 30.23 -2.76 11.13
N ASP A 7 30.67 -3.65 10.25
CA ASP A 7 31.32 -3.27 8.99
C ASP A 7 30.26 -2.67 8.05
N PHE A 8 30.22 -1.36 7.98
CA PHE A 8 29.34 -0.59 7.09
C PHE A 8 29.93 -0.42 5.69
N SER A 9 30.96 -1.20 5.33
CA SER A 9 31.45 -1.16 3.96
C SER A 9 30.32 -1.51 3.00
N PRO A 10 29.92 -0.60 2.08
CA PRO A 10 28.90 -0.95 1.10
C PRO A 10 29.49 -2.09 0.25
N LYS A 11 28.92 -3.28 0.35
CA LYS A 11 29.12 -4.35 -0.63
C LYS A 11 28.47 -3.91 -1.93
N GLY A 12 28.94 -2.78 -2.44
CA GLY A 12 28.46 -2.21 -3.69
C GLY A 12 29.03 -3.00 -4.84
N HIS A 13 28.19 -3.57 -5.63
CA HIS A 13 28.48 -3.89 -7.02
C HIS A 13 28.59 -2.56 -7.77
N SER A 14 29.72 -1.86 -7.55
CA SER A 14 30.07 -0.59 -8.18
C SER A 14 30.37 -0.84 -9.66
N GLY A 15 29.33 -0.78 -10.49
CA GLY A 15 29.47 -0.93 -11.95
C GLY A 15 28.20 -1.37 -12.69
N GLU A 16 27.20 -1.89 -11.98
CA GLU A 16 25.95 -2.33 -12.61
C GLU A 16 25.05 -1.13 -12.93
N SER A 17 24.54 -1.06 -14.16
CA SER A 17 23.57 -0.01 -14.51
C SER A 17 22.26 -0.23 -13.74
N PRO A 18 21.52 0.83 -13.38
CA PRO A 18 20.21 0.71 -12.73
C PRO A 18 19.25 -0.20 -13.50
N TRP A 19 19.35 -0.20 -14.82
CA TRP A 19 18.55 -1.05 -15.69
C TRP A 19 18.88 -2.53 -15.55
N GLN A 20 20.15 -2.86 -15.34
CA GLN A 20 20.58 -4.23 -15.09
C GLN A 20 20.07 -4.75 -13.77
N GLN A 21 20.10 -3.94 -12.70
CA GLN A 21 19.55 -4.27 -11.39
C GLN A 21 18.04 -4.56 -11.47
N ILE A 22 17.28 -3.76 -12.25
CA ILE A 22 15.84 -4.01 -12.48
C ILE A 22 15.64 -5.35 -13.19
N LYS A 23 16.40 -5.63 -14.26
CA LYS A 23 16.31 -6.90 -15.00
C LYS A 23 16.57 -8.10 -14.09
N GLU A 24 17.62 -8.04 -13.29
CA GLU A 24 17.97 -9.12 -12.36
C GLU A 24 16.91 -9.30 -11.26
N GLY A 25 16.36 -8.21 -10.74
CA GLY A 25 15.22 -8.24 -9.84
C GLY A 25 14.00 -8.93 -10.45
N VAL A 26 13.68 -8.62 -11.73
CA VAL A 26 12.59 -9.26 -12.47
C VAL A 26 12.85 -10.75 -12.71
N VAL A 27 14.08 -11.12 -13.03
CA VAL A 27 14.47 -12.53 -13.21
C VAL A 27 14.30 -13.28 -11.88
N ALA A 28 14.80 -12.73 -10.78
CA ALA A 28 14.65 -13.29 -9.44
C ALA A 28 13.17 -13.41 -9.04
N ALA A 29 12.35 -12.40 -9.33
CA ALA A 29 10.93 -12.42 -9.05
C ALA A 29 10.18 -13.52 -9.86
N LYS A 30 10.57 -13.74 -11.10
CA LYS A 30 9.98 -14.79 -11.95
C LYS A 30 10.39 -16.21 -11.52
N ALA A 31 11.49 -16.37 -10.81
CA ALA A 31 11.95 -17.65 -10.31
C ALA A 31 11.07 -18.21 -9.17
N ASP A 32 10.38 -17.35 -8.40
CA ASP A 32 9.42 -17.76 -7.37
C ASP A 32 8.01 -17.21 -7.70
N PRO A 33 7.03 -18.08 -8.03
CA PRO A 33 5.68 -17.66 -8.36
C PRO A 33 4.97 -16.87 -7.25
N VAL A 34 5.37 -17.07 -5.98
CA VAL A 34 4.80 -16.31 -4.85
C VAL A 34 5.36 -14.89 -4.84
N VAL A 35 6.65 -14.73 -5.07
CA VAL A 35 7.30 -13.42 -5.18
C VAL A 35 6.68 -12.61 -6.32
N LEU A 36 6.55 -13.21 -7.49
CA LEU A 36 5.93 -12.57 -8.64
C LEU A 36 4.47 -12.16 -8.34
N ARG A 37 3.68 -13.06 -7.73
CA ARG A 37 2.29 -12.77 -7.36
C ARG A 37 2.19 -11.60 -6.38
N VAL A 38 3.06 -11.54 -5.38
CA VAL A 38 3.11 -10.44 -4.40
C VAL A 38 3.42 -9.10 -5.09
N LEU A 39 4.40 -9.08 -5.98
CA LEU A 39 4.76 -7.85 -6.73
C LEU A 39 3.64 -7.40 -7.66
N VAL A 40 3.00 -8.32 -8.39
CA VAL A 40 1.85 -8.00 -9.24
C VAL A 40 0.68 -7.49 -8.40
N MET A 41 0.40 -8.15 -7.28
CA MET A 41 -0.71 -7.79 -6.40
C MET A 41 -0.55 -6.38 -5.82
N ILE A 42 0.64 -6.02 -5.32
CA ILE A 42 0.88 -4.67 -4.81
C ILE A 42 0.84 -3.63 -5.93
N SER A 43 1.35 -3.96 -7.11
CA SER A 43 1.35 -3.05 -8.27
C SER A 43 -0.07 -2.73 -8.74
N VAL A 44 -0.91 -3.75 -8.91
CA VAL A 44 -2.32 -3.58 -9.30
C VAL A 44 -3.09 -2.85 -8.21
N PHE A 45 -2.87 -3.22 -6.94
CA PHE A 45 -3.51 -2.56 -5.82
C PHE A 45 -3.15 -1.06 -5.75
N SER A 46 -1.87 -0.71 -5.92
CA SER A 46 -1.41 0.69 -5.89
C SER A 46 -1.95 1.49 -7.07
N LEU A 47 -1.98 0.89 -8.26
CA LEU A 47 -2.50 1.53 -9.46
C LEU A 47 -4.00 1.84 -9.36
N CYS A 48 -4.79 0.89 -8.82
CA CYS A 48 -6.25 0.99 -8.81
C CYS A 48 -6.80 1.61 -7.53
N SER A 49 -6.21 1.32 -6.37
CA SER A 49 -6.86 1.57 -5.09
C SER A 49 -6.32 2.77 -4.33
N LEU A 50 -5.07 3.19 -4.54
CA LEU A 50 -4.49 4.31 -3.79
C LEU A 50 -4.83 5.68 -4.37
N VAL A 51 -5.54 5.70 -5.49
CA VAL A 51 -6.07 6.93 -6.09
C VAL A 51 -6.97 7.69 -5.11
N PHE A 52 -7.72 6.98 -4.23
CA PHE A 52 -8.61 7.59 -3.26
C PHE A 52 -7.90 8.60 -2.34
N ILE A 53 -6.62 8.40 -2.04
CA ILE A 53 -5.84 9.32 -1.18
C ILE A 53 -5.77 10.72 -1.82
N TYR A 54 -5.61 10.78 -3.14
CA TYR A 54 -5.61 12.05 -3.88
C TYR A 54 -7.01 12.66 -4.03
N GLN A 55 -8.04 11.81 -4.00
CA GLN A 55 -9.43 12.24 -4.11
C GLN A 55 -10.08 12.54 -2.76
N MET A 56 -9.41 12.19 -1.66
CA MET A 56 -9.94 12.41 -0.30
C MET A 56 -10.29 13.87 -0.03
N PRO A 57 -9.51 14.90 -0.43
CA PRO A 57 -9.90 16.30 -0.27
C PRO A 57 -11.19 16.64 -0.99
N LEU A 58 -11.32 16.19 -2.25
CA LEU A 58 -12.51 16.44 -3.07
C LEU A 58 -13.77 15.81 -2.46
N ILE A 59 -13.67 14.56 -1.98
CA ILE A 59 -14.77 13.88 -1.31
C ILE A 59 -15.15 14.59 -0.01
N ALA A 60 -14.15 15.03 0.76
CA ALA A 60 -14.36 15.75 2.01
C ALA A 60 -15.12 17.06 1.77
N GLU A 61 -14.71 17.86 0.79
CA GLU A 61 -15.31 19.14 0.48
C GLU A 61 -16.68 18.99 -0.20
N GLU A 62 -16.76 18.26 -1.30
CA GLU A 62 -17.97 18.19 -2.12
C GLU A 62 -19.09 17.32 -1.54
N ARG A 63 -18.75 16.23 -0.84
CA ARG A 63 -19.76 15.27 -0.36
C ARG A 63 -20.04 15.37 1.13
N LEU A 64 -19.02 15.64 1.93
CA LEU A 64 -19.16 15.71 3.38
C LEU A 64 -19.30 17.15 3.87
N GLY A 65 -18.99 18.15 3.03
CA GLY A 65 -19.03 19.56 3.40
C GLY A 65 -18.03 19.91 4.52
N ILE A 66 -16.91 19.17 4.59
CA ILE A 66 -15.86 19.37 5.59
C ILE A 66 -14.57 19.87 4.93
N ASP A 67 -13.93 20.82 5.59
CA ASP A 67 -12.67 21.43 5.18
C ASP A 67 -11.70 21.59 6.36
N GLY A 68 -10.54 22.17 6.12
CA GLY A 68 -9.58 22.59 7.13
C GLY A 68 -9.26 21.50 8.17
N LEU A 69 -9.61 21.79 9.43
CA LEU A 69 -9.32 20.90 10.56
C LEU A 69 -10.08 19.56 10.45
N ALA A 70 -11.34 19.58 10.01
CA ALA A 70 -12.16 18.38 9.91
C ALA A 70 -11.58 17.40 8.86
N TYR A 71 -11.11 17.92 7.72
CA TYR A 71 -10.37 17.13 6.73
C TYR A 71 -9.06 16.56 7.30
N THR A 72 -8.29 17.40 8.04
CA THR A 72 -7.06 16.95 8.69
C THR A 72 -7.32 15.80 9.66
N LEU A 73 -8.39 15.88 10.45
CA LEU A 73 -8.81 14.81 11.37
C LEU A 73 -9.25 13.54 10.61
N LEU A 74 -9.92 13.68 9.47
CA LEU A 74 -10.28 12.56 8.61
C LEU A 74 -9.03 11.82 8.12
N PHE A 75 -8.02 12.56 7.64
CA PHE A 75 -6.74 11.98 7.24
C PHE A 75 -5.98 11.36 8.43
N ALA A 76 -6.04 11.99 9.61
CA ALA A 76 -5.48 11.43 10.84
C ALA A 76 -6.18 10.11 11.24
N ALA A 77 -7.49 9.98 11.04
CA ALA A 77 -8.22 8.73 11.26
C ALA A 77 -7.70 7.61 10.35
N PHE A 78 -7.45 7.90 9.06
CA PHE A 78 -6.80 6.96 8.15
C PHE A 78 -5.42 6.53 8.67
N ALA A 79 -4.57 7.49 9.03
CA ALA A 79 -3.22 7.23 9.51
C ALA A 79 -3.21 6.42 10.82
N PHE A 80 -4.15 6.71 11.73
CA PHE A 80 -4.30 5.97 12.99
C PHE A 80 -4.77 4.53 12.74
N GLY A 81 -5.75 4.34 11.86
CA GLY A 81 -6.16 3.01 11.40
C GLY A 81 -4.98 2.23 10.80
N ALA A 82 -4.20 2.88 9.93
CA ALA A 82 -3.01 2.32 9.30
C ALA A 82 -1.97 1.85 10.33
N ALA A 83 -1.68 2.68 11.34
CA ALA A 83 -0.75 2.33 12.42
C ALA A 83 -1.23 1.10 13.21
N LEU A 84 -2.51 1.07 13.59
CA LEU A 84 -3.09 -0.09 14.29
C LEU A 84 -3.11 -1.35 13.41
N GLY A 85 -3.40 -1.21 12.12
CA GLY A 85 -3.33 -2.29 11.16
C GLY A 85 -1.94 -2.90 11.06
N ALA A 86 -0.90 -2.08 10.97
CA ALA A 86 0.48 -2.53 10.94
C ALA A 86 0.88 -3.27 12.24
N ILE A 87 0.53 -2.71 13.40
CA ILE A 87 0.84 -3.30 14.72
C ILE A 87 0.09 -4.63 14.90
N SER A 88 -1.16 -4.72 14.47
CA SER A 88 -1.98 -5.92 14.63
C SER A 88 -1.38 -7.15 13.94
N MET A 89 -0.62 -6.97 12.87
CA MET A 89 0.06 -8.06 12.16
C MET A 89 1.14 -8.75 13.01
N GLY A 90 1.84 -8.00 13.86
CA GLY A 90 2.87 -8.56 14.75
C GLY A 90 2.32 -9.11 16.08
N THR A 91 1.09 -8.76 16.43
CA THR A 91 0.49 -9.10 17.74
C THR A 91 -0.71 -10.05 17.59
N MET A 92 -1.87 -9.53 17.15
CA MET A 92 -3.13 -10.28 17.14
C MET A 92 -3.20 -11.33 16.02
N PHE A 93 -2.52 -11.07 14.90
CA PHE A 93 -2.59 -11.92 13.70
C PHE A 93 -1.32 -12.72 13.43
N SER A 94 -0.42 -12.84 14.41
CA SER A 94 0.84 -13.58 14.29
C SER A 94 0.64 -15.04 13.86
N GLU A 95 -0.43 -15.68 14.32
CA GLU A 95 -0.79 -17.08 14.02
C GLU A 95 -1.59 -17.25 12.71
N VAL A 96 -2.11 -16.15 12.14
CA VAL A 96 -2.92 -16.21 10.93
C VAL A 96 -2.01 -16.24 9.70
N SER A 97 -2.32 -17.12 8.74
CA SER A 97 -1.54 -17.20 7.51
C SER A 97 -1.59 -15.87 6.74
N ARG A 98 -0.42 -15.40 6.28
CA ARG A 98 -0.27 -14.13 5.54
C ARG A 98 -1.15 -14.07 4.27
N SER A 99 -1.38 -15.22 3.64
CA SER A 99 -2.27 -15.30 2.48
C SER A 99 -3.73 -15.00 2.84
N ARG A 100 -4.23 -15.50 3.98
CA ARG A 100 -5.58 -15.17 4.45
C ARG A 100 -5.68 -13.71 4.85
N MET A 101 -4.65 -13.18 5.50
CA MET A 101 -4.60 -11.77 5.89
C MET A 101 -4.63 -10.85 4.67
N SER A 102 -3.80 -11.11 3.65
CA SER A 102 -3.80 -10.29 2.44
C SER A 102 -5.13 -10.37 1.67
N THR A 103 -5.74 -11.55 1.57
CA THR A 103 -7.05 -11.69 0.91
C THR A 103 -8.16 -11.02 1.71
N GLY A 104 -8.21 -11.24 3.02
CA GLY A 104 -9.23 -10.63 3.89
C GLY A 104 -9.12 -9.11 3.93
N SER A 105 -7.90 -8.57 4.02
CA SER A 105 -7.69 -7.13 4.04
C SER A 105 -8.09 -6.43 2.73
N ILE A 106 -7.96 -7.09 1.57
CA ILE A 106 -8.48 -6.53 0.30
C ILE A 106 -10.00 -6.38 0.34
N TYR A 107 -10.72 -7.39 0.80
CA TYR A 107 -12.18 -7.30 0.90
C TYR A 107 -12.64 -6.24 1.93
N VAL A 108 -11.98 -6.19 3.09
CA VAL A 108 -12.26 -5.16 4.11
C VAL A 108 -11.96 -3.77 3.56
N PHE A 109 -10.82 -3.60 2.89
CA PHE A 109 -10.44 -2.35 2.25
C PHE A 109 -11.48 -1.91 1.22
N ALA A 110 -11.84 -2.81 0.29
CA ALA A 110 -12.81 -2.51 -0.77
C ALA A 110 -14.20 -2.15 -0.19
N ALA A 111 -14.67 -2.89 0.81
CA ALA A 111 -15.95 -2.61 1.47
C ALA A 111 -15.93 -1.26 2.21
N ALA A 112 -14.88 -0.98 2.98
CA ALA A 112 -14.73 0.27 3.70
C ALA A 112 -14.58 1.47 2.75
N LEU A 113 -13.81 1.32 1.68
CA LEU A 113 -13.65 2.34 0.64
C LEU A 113 -14.97 2.60 -0.09
N ALA A 114 -15.74 1.56 -0.42
CA ALA A 114 -17.06 1.71 -1.02
C ALA A 114 -18.02 2.48 -0.09
N VAL A 115 -18.03 2.16 1.21
CA VAL A 115 -18.83 2.92 2.20
C VAL A 115 -18.38 4.38 2.23
N PHE A 116 -17.08 4.66 2.27
CA PHE A 116 -16.54 6.02 2.23
C PHE A 116 -16.93 6.74 0.94
N GLY A 117 -16.81 6.08 -0.22
CA GLY A 117 -17.12 6.66 -1.53
C GLY A 117 -18.59 7.04 -1.74
N VAL A 118 -19.54 6.35 -1.06
CA VAL A 118 -20.97 6.64 -1.23
C VAL A 118 -21.58 7.43 -0.07
N THR A 119 -20.92 7.52 1.08
CA THR A 119 -21.48 8.19 2.25
C THR A 119 -21.52 9.71 2.07
N THR A 120 -22.58 10.32 2.60
CA THR A 120 -22.71 11.78 2.79
C THR A 120 -22.69 12.15 4.26
N SER A 121 -22.53 11.17 5.15
CA SER A 121 -22.50 11.37 6.60
C SER A 121 -21.08 11.38 7.12
N THR A 122 -20.67 12.49 7.71
CA THR A 122 -19.37 12.65 8.35
C THR A 122 -19.14 11.59 9.45
N TRP A 123 -20.17 11.24 10.21
CA TRP A 123 -20.09 10.22 11.25
C TRP A 123 -19.75 8.82 10.72
N LEU A 124 -20.17 8.49 9.51
CA LEU A 124 -19.84 7.24 8.84
C LEU A 124 -18.49 7.31 8.11
N ALA A 125 -18.12 8.48 7.62
CA ALA A 125 -16.88 8.69 6.88
C ALA A 125 -15.64 8.40 7.74
N PHE A 126 -15.62 8.87 9.01
CA PHE A 126 -14.48 8.65 9.90
C PHE A 126 -14.19 7.17 10.18
N PRO A 127 -15.14 6.34 10.63
CA PRO A 127 -14.89 4.92 10.83
C PRO A 127 -14.57 4.20 9.51
N ALA A 128 -15.20 4.57 8.40
CA ALA A 128 -14.90 3.97 7.10
C ALA A 128 -13.44 4.22 6.69
N VAL A 129 -12.97 5.47 6.78
CA VAL A 129 -11.59 5.85 6.45
C VAL A 129 -10.59 5.21 7.43
N PHE A 130 -10.92 5.13 8.70
CA PHE A 130 -10.11 4.43 9.70
C PHE A 130 -9.93 2.94 9.36
N VAL A 131 -11.01 2.24 9.02
CA VAL A 131 -10.97 0.82 8.62
C VAL A 131 -10.21 0.66 7.30
N THR A 132 -10.40 1.58 6.36
CA THR A 132 -9.65 1.59 5.08
C THR A 132 -8.14 1.67 5.34
N GLY A 133 -7.70 2.57 6.22
CA GLY A 133 -6.29 2.70 6.62
C GLY A 133 -5.75 1.42 7.27
N GLY A 134 -6.50 0.85 8.20
CA GLY A 134 -6.14 -0.41 8.87
C GLY A 134 -5.98 -1.57 7.90
N ALA A 135 -6.97 -1.79 7.05
CA ALA A 135 -6.95 -2.85 6.05
C ALA A 135 -5.83 -2.66 5.02
N TYR A 136 -5.57 -1.42 4.60
CA TYR A 136 -4.47 -1.08 3.71
C TYR A 136 -3.12 -1.52 4.29
N PHE A 137 -2.82 -1.13 5.53
CA PHE A 137 -1.52 -1.46 6.14
C PHE A 137 -1.39 -2.92 6.56
N VAL A 138 -2.48 -3.60 6.90
CA VAL A 138 -2.49 -5.07 7.04
C VAL A 138 -2.06 -5.73 5.73
N LEU A 139 -2.62 -5.30 4.59
CA LEU A 139 -2.25 -5.81 3.28
C LEU A 139 -0.77 -5.58 2.96
N VAL A 140 -0.33 -4.32 3.05
CA VAL A 140 1.06 -3.93 2.73
C VAL A 140 2.05 -4.69 3.62
N THR A 141 1.77 -4.80 4.92
CA THR A 141 2.63 -5.52 5.87
C THR A 141 2.65 -7.02 5.59
N ALA A 142 1.50 -7.64 5.30
CA ALA A 142 1.42 -9.07 4.96
C ALA A 142 2.21 -9.40 3.70
N LEU A 143 2.07 -8.58 2.66
CA LEU A 143 2.76 -8.77 1.38
C LEU A 143 4.26 -8.50 1.48
N SER A 144 4.67 -7.39 2.11
CA SER A 144 6.10 -7.06 2.28
C SER A 144 6.83 -8.09 3.13
N THR A 145 6.22 -8.55 4.22
CA THR A 145 6.79 -9.61 5.07
C THR A 145 6.91 -10.93 4.30
N THR A 146 5.89 -11.30 3.51
CA THR A 146 5.95 -12.49 2.66
C THR A 146 7.12 -12.42 1.68
N LEU A 147 7.31 -11.26 1.05
CA LEU A 147 8.40 -11.01 0.13
C LEU A 147 9.77 -11.16 0.82
N GLN A 148 9.97 -10.47 1.95
CA GLN A 148 11.22 -10.48 2.69
C GLN A 148 11.61 -11.87 3.21
N MET A 149 10.64 -12.71 3.57
CA MET A 149 10.89 -14.07 4.04
C MET A 149 11.21 -15.07 2.93
N ARG A 150 10.84 -14.76 1.68
CA ARG A 150 11.02 -15.65 0.55
C ARG A 150 12.28 -15.37 -0.25
N VAL A 151 12.70 -14.12 -0.27
CA VAL A 151 13.80 -13.66 -1.11
C VAL A 151 15.12 -13.82 -0.37
N SER A 152 16.10 -14.47 -1.01
CA SER A 152 17.46 -14.61 -0.48
C SER A 152 18.16 -13.26 -0.36
N ASP A 153 19.15 -13.16 0.55
CA ASP A 153 19.82 -11.90 0.89
C ASP A 153 20.54 -11.26 -0.30
N ASP A 154 21.06 -12.07 -1.21
CA ASP A 154 21.83 -11.63 -2.39
C ASP A 154 20.99 -10.85 -3.43
N VAL A 155 19.69 -11.15 -3.56
CA VAL A 155 18.78 -10.47 -4.50
C VAL A 155 17.71 -9.61 -3.80
N ARG A 156 17.66 -9.63 -2.47
CA ARG A 156 16.64 -8.92 -1.67
C ARG A 156 16.55 -7.44 -2.03
N GLY A 157 17.68 -6.76 -2.13
CA GLY A 157 17.70 -5.33 -2.46
C GLY A 157 17.05 -5.02 -3.81
N ARG A 158 17.34 -5.85 -4.84
CA ARG A 158 16.77 -5.69 -6.20
C ARG A 158 15.26 -5.94 -6.22
N VAL A 159 14.79 -6.99 -5.53
CA VAL A 159 13.36 -7.32 -5.44
C VAL A 159 12.60 -6.29 -4.60
N MET A 160 13.21 -5.77 -3.51
CA MET A 160 12.61 -4.69 -2.73
C MET A 160 12.57 -3.36 -3.50
N GLY A 161 13.51 -3.13 -4.41
CA GLY A 161 13.45 -2.03 -5.38
C GLY A 161 12.20 -2.14 -6.27
N LEU A 162 11.91 -3.33 -6.82
CA LEU A 162 10.68 -3.59 -7.59
C LEU A 162 9.42 -3.41 -6.74
N TRP A 163 9.45 -3.84 -5.48
CA TRP A 163 8.38 -3.59 -4.52
C TRP A 163 8.07 -2.10 -4.38
N MET A 164 9.10 -1.27 -4.17
CA MET A 164 8.92 0.18 -4.03
C MET A 164 8.40 0.83 -5.32
N MET A 165 8.87 0.37 -6.49
CA MET A 165 8.34 0.82 -7.78
C MET A 165 6.86 0.46 -7.94
N GLY A 166 6.47 -0.77 -7.60
CA GLY A 166 5.09 -1.23 -7.65
C GLY A 166 4.19 -0.54 -6.62
N TRP A 167 4.68 -0.36 -5.40
CA TRP A 167 3.90 0.20 -4.31
C TRP A 167 3.75 1.73 -4.41
N ALA A 168 4.86 2.45 -4.48
CA ALA A 168 4.85 3.91 -4.45
C ALA A 168 4.91 4.54 -5.85
N GLY A 169 5.63 3.91 -6.78
CA GLY A 169 5.85 4.46 -8.12
C GLY A 169 4.62 4.44 -9.03
N LEU A 170 3.69 3.49 -8.83
CA LEU A 170 2.47 3.39 -9.64
C LEU A 170 1.31 4.27 -9.15
N VAL A 171 1.37 4.81 -7.94
CA VAL A 171 0.30 5.66 -7.39
C VAL A 171 0.06 6.92 -8.24
N PRO A 172 1.09 7.68 -8.64
CA PRO A 172 0.90 8.83 -9.53
C PRO A 172 0.33 8.45 -10.90
N VAL A 173 0.71 7.28 -11.42
CA VAL A 173 0.19 6.77 -12.69
C VAL A 173 -1.31 6.47 -12.57
N GLY A 174 -1.72 5.84 -11.46
CA GLY A 174 -3.13 5.64 -11.15
C GLY A 174 -3.91 6.96 -11.07
N GLY A 175 -3.34 7.98 -10.43
CA GLY A 175 -3.93 9.32 -10.35
C GLY A 175 -4.13 9.98 -11.72
N LEU A 176 -3.14 9.86 -12.62
CA LEU A 176 -3.23 10.38 -13.99
C LEU A 176 -4.32 9.69 -14.83
N ILE A 177 -4.58 8.41 -14.57
CA ILE A 177 -5.65 7.66 -15.25
C ILE A 177 -7.01 8.01 -14.65
N ALA A 178 -7.08 8.10 -13.33
CA ALA A 178 -8.33 8.35 -12.63
C ALA A 178 -8.86 9.78 -12.80
N GLY A 179 -7.99 10.79 -12.93
CA GLY A 179 -8.41 12.18 -13.12
C GLY A 179 -9.42 12.35 -14.25
N PRO A 180 -9.08 12.03 -15.51
CA PRO A 180 -10.03 12.12 -16.63
C PRO A 180 -11.28 11.23 -16.46
N LEU A 181 -11.18 10.09 -15.79
CA LEU A 181 -12.33 9.23 -15.51
C LEU A 181 -13.29 9.90 -14.53
N ILE A 182 -12.76 10.53 -13.48
CA ILE A 182 -13.54 11.27 -12.49
C ILE A 182 -14.26 12.44 -13.13
N ASP A 183 -13.59 13.18 -14.03
CA ASP A 183 -14.19 14.28 -14.77
C ASP A 183 -15.35 13.81 -15.67
N ALA A 184 -15.26 12.58 -16.20
CA ALA A 184 -16.25 12.02 -17.10
C ALA A 184 -17.46 11.39 -16.40
N ILE A 185 -17.27 10.67 -15.28
CA ILE A 185 -18.30 9.84 -14.65
C ILE A 185 -18.50 10.11 -13.15
N GLY A 186 -17.75 11.06 -12.59
CA GLY A 186 -17.80 11.42 -11.17
C GLY A 186 -16.90 10.56 -10.27
N VAL A 187 -16.70 11.00 -9.03
CA VAL A 187 -15.76 10.39 -8.07
C VAL A 187 -16.22 9.00 -7.61
N ALA A 188 -17.52 8.83 -7.31
CA ALA A 188 -18.01 7.61 -6.67
C ALA A 188 -17.84 6.32 -7.50
N PRO A 189 -18.03 6.32 -8.84
CA PRO A 189 -17.80 5.13 -9.65
C PRO A 189 -16.33 4.76 -9.86
N VAL A 190 -15.41 5.70 -9.60
CA VAL A 190 -13.97 5.53 -9.84
C VAL A 190 -13.25 5.00 -8.59
N LEU A 191 -13.84 5.11 -7.41
CA LEU A 191 -13.35 4.55 -6.14
C LEU A 191 -13.74 3.09 -5.97
#